data_54ad81607b6f792f1b4ab97904eb98b0
#
_entry.id   54ad81607b6f792f1b4ab97904eb98b0
#
_cell.length_a   1.000
_cell.length_b   1.000
_cell.length_c   1.000
_cell.angle_alpha   90.00
_cell.angle_beta   90.00
_cell.angle_gamma   90.00
#
_symmetry.space_group_name_H-M   'P 1'
#
loop_
_entity.id
_entity.type
_entity.pdbx_description
1 polymer ?
#
loop_
_entity_poly.entity_id
_entity_poly.type
_entity_poly.pdbx_seq_one_letter_code
_entity_poly.pdbx_strand_id
1 'polypeptide(L)'
;MRSTRQICHRQSRVGLHRKGTLTVEFAIVAPLIFLLFLGGLEMTALNSARQTAGNACYEAARKLIIPGGTVAQARAEGLRQMNIVGMGTGATVTIVDSTTSVTATVSVPASSVSWGLVRFCSGYTLRQTCTLTKE
;
A
#
# COMPACT_ATOMS: atom_id res chain seq x y z
N MET A 1 -6.32 75.56 40.61
CA MET A 1 -6.08 75.07 39.23
C MET A 1 -5.45 73.70 39.28
N ARG A 2 -6.21 72.62 39.04
CA ARG A 2 -5.73 71.25 38.99
C ARG A 2 -5.65 70.86 37.54
N SER A 3 -4.44 70.61 37.01
CA SER A 3 -4.17 70.12 35.67
C SER A 3 -4.32 68.60 35.67
N THR A 4 -5.33 68.09 34.98
CA THR A 4 -5.59 66.67 34.80
C THR A 4 -4.76 66.20 33.61
N ARG A 5 -3.68 65.46 33.82
CA ARG A 5 -2.92 64.81 32.77
C ARG A 5 -3.71 63.58 32.26
N GLN A 6 -4.17 63.68 31.05
CA GLN A 6 -4.71 62.53 30.35
C GLN A 6 -3.56 61.61 29.93
N ILE A 7 -3.51 60.40 30.49
CA ILE A 7 -2.60 59.34 30.06
C ILE A 7 -3.25 58.65 28.88
N CYS A 8 -2.71 58.95 27.69
CA CYS A 8 -3.12 58.29 26.44
C CYS A 8 -2.59 56.84 26.47
N HIS A 9 -3.46 55.87 26.73
CA HIS A 9 -3.16 54.46 26.59
C HIS A 9 -3.00 54.11 25.11
N ARG A 10 -1.78 54.06 24.68
CA ARG A 10 -1.39 53.52 23.34
C ARG A 10 -1.62 52.01 23.34
N GLN A 11 -2.79 51.59 22.92
CA GLN A 11 -3.03 50.18 22.69
C GLN A 11 -2.13 49.73 21.53
N SER A 12 -1.14 48.94 21.84
CA SER A 12 -0.27 48.27 20.87
C SER A 12 -1.05 47.19 20.09
N ARG A 13 -1.43 47.53 18.88
CA ARG A 13 -2.04 46.60 17.90
C ARG A 13 -0.97 45.66 17.29
N VAL A 14 -0.28 44.86 18.10
CA VAL A 14 0.80 44.00 17.64
C VAL A 14 0.37 42.54 17.46
N GLY A 15 -0.92 42.20 17.67
CA GLY A 15 -1.36 40.78 17.76
C GLY A 15 -1.98 40.15 16.51
N LEU A 16 -2.42 40.93 15.50
CA LEU A 16 -3.23 40.36 14.39
C LEU A 16 -2.42 39.82 13.20
N HIS A 17 -1.24 40.37 12.91
CA HIS A 17 -0.46 39.93 11.75
C HIS A 17 0.17 38.55 11.89
N ARG A 18 0.49 38.09 13.08
CA ARG A 18 1.13 36.78 13.33
C ARG A 18 0.19 35.60 13.09
N LYS A 19 -1.11 35.73 13.34
CA LYS A 19 -2.08 34.64 13.18
C LYS A 19 -2.37 34.32 11.71
N GLY A 20 -2.37 35.31 10.83
CA GLY A 20 -2.58 35.12 9.40
C GLY A 20 -1.41 34.41 8.71
N THR A 21 -0.18 34.72 9.08
CA THR A 21 1.02 34.12 8.51
C THR A 21 1.10 32.60 8.82
N LEU A 22 0.84 32.21 10.07
CA LEU A 22 0.82 30.80 10.46
C LEU A 22 -0.26 29.99 9.73
N THR A 23 -1.42 30.60 9.47
CA THR A 23 -2.49 29.91 8.72
C THR A 23 -2.12 29.67 7.26
N VAL A 24 -1.47 30.63 6.63
CA VAL A 24 -0.99 30.49 5.24
C VAL A 24 0.14 29.46 5.17
N GLU A 25 1.07 29.48 6.09
CA GLU A 25 2.16 28.50 6.18
C GLU A 25 1.61 27.09 6.37
N PHE A 26 0.66 26.89 7.29
CA PHE A 26 -0.03 25.63 7.48
C PHE A 26 -0.78 25.16 6.22
N ALA A 27 -1.46 26.08 5.53
CA ALA A 27 -2.20 25.75 4.32
C ALA A 27 -1.31 25.24 3.17
N ILE A 28 -0.05 25.66 3.13
CA ILE A 28 0.92 25.19 2.13
C ILE A 28 1.54 23.85 2.57
N VAL A 29 1.84 23.68 3.85
CA VAL A 29 2.50 22.49 4.38
C VAL A 29 1.54 21.30 4.50
N ALA A 30 0.29 21.53 4.88
CA ALA A 30 -0.69 20.46 5.07
C ALA A 30 -0.88 19.56 3.85
N PRO A 31 -1.06 20.07 2.61
CA PRO A 31 -1.17 19.21 1.42
C PRO A 31 0.06 18.32 1.20
N LEU A 32 1.27 18.83 1.46
CA LEU A 32 2.51 18.06 1.31
C LEU A 32 2.56 16.89 2.31
N ILE A 33 2.18 17.15 3.57
CA ILE A 33 2.10 16.09 4.59
C ILE A 33 1.07 15.04 4.21
N PHE A 34 -0.10 15.45 3.70
CA PHE A 34 -1.13 14.50 3.23
C PHE A 34 -0.64 13.66 2.05
N LEU A 35 0.06 14.24 1.09
CA LEU A 35 0.64 13.50 -0.04
C LEU A 35 1.67 12.47 0.43
N LEU A 36 2.54 12.81 1.36
CA LEU A 36 3.52 11.88 1.94
C LEU A 36 2.82 10.75 2.70
N PHE A 37 1.79 11.08 3.47
CA PHE A 37 1.02 10.09 4.22
C PHE A 37 0.30 9.12 3.28
N LEU A 38 -0.39 9.62 2.24
CA LEU A 38 -1.08 8.79 1.24
C LEU A 38 -0.10 7.91 0.46
N GLY A 39 1.06 8.45 0.08
CA GLY A 39 2.13 7.68 -0.56
C GLY A 39 2.65 6.55 0.33
N GLY A 40 2.83 6.81 1.63
CA GLY A 40 3.21 5.80 2.62
C GLY A 40 2.19 4.67 2.75
N LEU A 41 0.89 5.00 2.74
CA LEU A 41 -0.18 4.00 2.76
C LEU A 41 -0.16 3.13 1.50
N GLU A 42 0.04 3.73 0.32
CA GLU A 42 0.12 2.98 -0.93
C GLU A 42 1.32 2.02 -0.95
N MET A 43 2.49 2.47 -0.50
CA MET A 43 3.68 1.61 -0.37
C MET A 43 3.46 0.46 0.61
N THR A 44 2.77 0.71 1.71
CA THR A 44 2.42 -0.34 2.69
C THR A 44 1.48 -1.37 2.08
N ALA A 45 0.46 -0.95 1.33
CA ALA A 45 -0.46 -1.85 0.63
C ALA A 45 0.26 -2.72 -0.41
N LEU A 46 1.17 -2.14 -1.20
CA LEU A 46 1.98 -2.88 -2.17
C LEU A 46 2.91 -3.89 -1.50
N ASN A 47 3.53 -3.52 -0.39
CA ASN A 47 4.39 -4.43 0.37
C ASN A 47 3.59 -5.60 0.97
N SER A 48 2.41 -5.34 1.52
CA SER A 48 1.48 -6.36 2.00
C SER A 48 1.04 -7.31 0.89
N ALA A 49 0.70 -6.78 -0.30
CA ALA A 49 0.37 -7.57 -1.47
C ALA A 49 1.53 -8.48 -1.92
N ARG A 50 2.75 -7.96 -1.87
CA ARG A 50 3.95 -8.72 -2.20
C ARG A 50 4.17 -9.90 -1.26
N GLN A 51 4.00 -9.69 0.04
CA GLN A 51 4.11 -10.76 1.05
C GLN A 51 3.00 -11.81 0.87
N THR A 52 1.76 -11.36 0.68
CA THR A 52 0.62 -12.27 0.43
C THR A 52 0.82 -13.10 -0.84
N ALA A 53 1.31 -12.48 -1.92
CA ALA A 53 1.62 -13.20 -3.16
C ALA A 53 2.74 -14.25 -2.97
N GLY A 54 3.73 -13.96 -2.11
CA GLY A 54 4.77 -14.92 -1.74
C GLY A 54 4.19 -16.13 -1.00
N ASN A 55 3.32 -15.90 -0.01
CA ASN A 55 2.64 -16.95 0.73
C ASN A 55 1.72 -17.77 -0.17
N ALA A 56 0.94 -17.12 -1.04
CA ALA A 56 0.07 -17.78 -2.01
C ALA A 56 0.86 -18.65 -2.99
N CYS A 57 2.03 -18.19 -3.43
CA CYS A 57 2.98 -18.93 -4.25
C CYS A 57 3.44 -20.22 -3.57
N TYR A 58 3.86 -20.09 -2.32
CA TYR A 58 4.35 -21.21 -1.53
C TYR A 58 3.26 -22.27 -1.30
N GLU A 59 2.06 -21.83 -0.88
CA GLU A 59 0.94 -22.76 -0.65
C GLU A 59 0.46 -23.43 -1.93
N ALA A 60 0.45 -22.72 -3.07
CA ALA A 60 0.14 -23.30 -4.36
C ALA A 60 1.17 -24.40 -4.75
N ALA A 61 2.45 -24.11 -4.62
CA ALA A 61 3.50 -25.09 -4.94
C ALA A 61 3.45 -26.29 -4.00
N ARG A 62 3.25 -26.05 -2.70
CA ARG A 62 3.10 -27.11 -1.69
C ARG A 62 1.91 -28.03 -1.99
N LYS A 63 0.77 -27.44 -2.39
CA LYS A 63 -0.44 -28.22 -2.71
C LYS A 63 -0.22 -29.20 -3.87
N LEU A 64 0.62 -28.83 -4.83
CA LEU A 64 0.93 -29.71 -5.96
C LEU A 64 1.91 -30.84 -5.61
N ILE A 65 2.84 -30.60 -4.68
CA ILE A 65 3.82 -31.61 -4.25
C ILE A 65 3.16 -32.75 -3.45
N ILE A 66 2.07 -32.46 -2.74
CA ILE A 66 1.34 -33.49 -1.97
C ILE A 66 0.79 -34.55 -2.92
N PRO A 67 0.98 -35.85 -2.63
CA PRO A 67 0.48 -36.94 -3.46
C PRO A 67 -1.02 -36.80 -3.76
N GLY A 68 -1.39 -36.86 -5.03
CA GLY A 68 -2.77 -36.62 -5.49
C GLY A 68 -3.12 -35.15 -5.72
N GLY A 69 -2.20 -34.21 -5.52
CA GLY A 69 -2.39 -32.81 -5.89
C GLY A 69 -2.44 -32.60 -7.39
N THR A 70 -3.35 -31.73 -7.84
CA THR A 70 -3.48 -31.35 -9.25
C THR A 70 -3.14 -29.89 -9.46
N VAL A 71 -2.68 -29.54 -10.65
CA VAL A 71 -2.38 -28.14 -11.02
C VAL A 71 -3.61 -27.23 -10.83
N ALA A 72 -4.81 -27.74 -11.10
CA ALA A 72 -6.06 -27.02 -10.89
C ALA A 72 -6.29 -26.69 -9.42
N GLN A 73 -6.11 -27.67 -8.53
CA GLN A 73 -6.24 -27.48 -7.06
C GLN A 73 -5.18 -26.52 -6.52
N ALA A 74 -3.94 -26.65 -6.97
CA ALA A 74 -2.85 -25.79 -6.57
C ALA A 74 -3.09 -24.33 -7.00
N ARG A 75 -3.59 -24.13 -8.22
CA ARG A 75 -3.98 -22.79 -8.70
C ARG A 75 -5.13 -22.22 -7.89
N ALA A 76 -6.15 -23.04 -7.60
CA ALA A 76 -7.30 -22.61 -6.78
C ALA A 76 -6.86 -22.20 -5.37
N GLU A 77 -5.92 -22.94 -4.76
CA GLU A 77 -5.39 -22.62 -3.43
C GLU A 77 -4.63 -21.29 -3.43
N GLY A 78 -3.76 -21.05 -4.42
CA GLY A 78 -3.07 -19.77 -4.56
C GLY A 78 -4.04 -18.59 -4.70
N LEU A 79 -5.08 -18.73 -5.51
CA LEU A 79 -6.12 -17.71 -5.66
C LEU A 79 -6.94 -17.54 -4.37
N ARG A 80 -7.22 -18.63 -3.66
CA ARG A 80 -7.92 -18.58 -2.37
C ARG A 80 -7.17 -17.75 -1.35
N GLN A 81 -5.85 -17.93 -1.23
CA GLN A 81 -5.00 -17.14 -0.34
C GLN A 81 -5.02 -15.65 -0.69
N MET A 82 -4.99 -15.33 -1.98
CA MET A 82 -5.11 -13.92 -2.42
C MET A 82 -6.48 -13.32 -2.11
N ASN A 83 -7.56 -14.11 -2.24
CA ASN A 83 -8.93 -13.66 -1.96
C ASN A 83 -9.20 -13.42 -0.48
N ILE A 84 -8.58 -14.19 0.44
CA ILE A 84 -8.72 -14.01 1.90
C ILE A 84 -8.33 -12.58 2.31
N VAL A 85 -7.29 -12.02 1.67
CA VAL A 85 -6.79 -10.68 1.97
C VAL A 85 -7.44 -9.61 1.08
N GLY A 86 -8.42 -10.00 0.24
CA GLY A 86 -9.12 -9.07 -0.67
C GLY A 86 -8.27 -8.62 -1.88
N MET A 87 -7.15 -9.28 -2.14
CA MET A 87 -6.22 -8.95 -3.23
C MET A 87 -6.33 -9.91 -4.42
N GLY A 88 -7.37 -10.73 -4.46
CA GLY A 88 -7.57 -11.72 -5.54
C GLY A 88 -8.06 -11.13 -6.86
N THR A 89 -8.58 -9.91 -6.86
CA THR A 89 -9.09 -9.27 -8.08
C THR A 89 -7.94 -9.00 -9.06
N GLY A 90 -8.01 -9.66 -10.23
CA GLY A 90 -6.96 -9.55 -11.25
C GLY A 90 -5.68 -10.34 -10.96
N ALA A 91 -5.59 -11.04 -9.84
CA ALA A 91 -4.48 -11.93 -9.55
C ALA A 91 -4.48 -13.14 -10.48
N THR A 92 -3.32 -13.53 -10.98
CA THR A 92 -3.12 -14.72 -11.80
C THR A 92 -2.09 -15.63 -11.17
N VAL A 93 -2.41 -16.93 -11.11
CA VAL A 93 -1.50 -17.96 -10.58
C VAL A 93 -1.12 -18.89 -11.74
N THR A 94 0.16 -18.92 -12.07
CA THR A 94 0.74 -19.82 -13.07
C THR A 94 1.60 -20.86 -12.38
N ILE A 95 1.41 -22.11 -12.73
CA ILE A 95 2.16 -23.24 -12.15
C ILE A 95 2.84 -23.98 -13.28
N VAL A 96 4.12 -24.19 -13.15
CA VAL A 96 4.95 -25.02 -14.02
C VAL A 96 5.37 -26.25 -13.20
N ASP A 97 4.90 -27.41 -13.63
CA ASP A 97 5.25 -28.68 -13.02
C ASP A 97 6.36 -29.36 -13.84
N SER A 98 7.50 -29.59 -13.20
CA SER A 98 8.63 -30.32 -13.76
C SER A 98 8.82 -31.66 -13.02
N THR A 99 9.61 -32.55 -13.56
CA THR A 99 9.92 -33.85 -12.94
C THR A 99 10.60 -33.72 -11.58
N THR A 100 11.42 -32.69 -11.40
CA THR A 100 12.24 -32.49 -10.19
C THR A 100 11.79 -31.29 -9.33
N SER A 101 10.96 -30.40 -9.88
CA SER A 101 10.57 -29.17 -9.17
C SER A 101 9.20 -28.65 -9.62
N VAL A 102 8.55 -27.95 -8.70
CA VAL A 102 7.32 -27.20 -8.95
C VAL A 102 7.63 -25.73 -8.82
N THR A 103 7.35 -24.95 -9.87
CA THR A 103 7.47 -23.50 -9.85
C THR A 103 6.08 -22.88 -9.91
N ALA A 104 5.70 -22.20 -8.87
CA ALA A 104 4.49 -21.38 -8.85
C ALA A 104 4.88 -19.90 -9.05
N THR A 105 4.09 -19.17 -9.82
CA THR A 105 4.24 -17.72 -10.03
C THR A 105 2.89 -17.06 -9.81
N VAL A 106 2.82 -16.11 -8.89
CA VAL A 106 1.66 -15.26 -8.63
C VAL A 106 1.95 -13.88 -9.17
N SER A 107 1.06 -13.38 -10.03
CA SER A 107 1.13 -12.02 -10.58
C SER A 107 -0.11 -11.24 -10.19
N VAL A 108 0.08 -10.04 -9.65
CA VAL A 108 -0.98 -9.15 -9.17
C VAL A 108 -0.76 -7.76 -9.77
N PRO A 109 -1.70 -7.19 -10.52
CA PRO A 109 -1.58 -5.83 -11.00
C PRO A 109 -1.66 -4.86 -9.82
N ALA A 110 -0.74 -3.90 -9.74
CA ALA A 110 -0.71 -2.92 -8.67
C ALA A 110 -2.00 -2.08 -8.62
N SER A 111 -2.67 -1.93 -9.76
CA SER A 111 -3.97 -1.22 -9.86
C SER A 111 -5.09 -1.88 -9.05
N SER A 112 -5.01 -3.19 -8.77
CA SER A 112 -6.01 -3.90 -7.94
C SER A 112 -5.75 -3.77 -6.45
N VAL A 113 -4.57 -3.33 -6.06
CA VAL A 113 -4.13 -3.17 -4.66
C VAL A 113 -4.15 -1.71 -4.23
N SER A 114 -3.96 -0.79 -5.19
CA SER A 114 -3.95 0.64 -4.96
C SER A 114 -5.32 1.14 -4.47
N TRP A 115 -5.33 1.95 -3.42
CA TRP A 115 -6.54 2.57 -2.85
C TRP A 115 -7.15 3.66 -3.74
N GLY A 116 -6.64 3.88 -4.92
CA GLY A 116 -7.26 4.72 -5.96
C GLY A 116 -7.10 6.23 -5.81
N LEU A 117 -6.63 6.74 -4.67
CA LEU A 117 -6.46 8.18 -4.43
C LEU A 117 -5.21 8.74 -5.12
N VAL A 118 -4.14 7.96 -5.18
CA VAL A 118 -2.89 8.37 -5.82
C VAL A 118 -2.33 7.17 -6.58
N ARG A 119 -2.67 7.05 -7.85
CA ARG A 119 -2.26 5.93 -8.72
C ARG A 119 -0.80 6.05 -9.16
N PHE A 120 0.14 6.16 -8.23
CA PHE A 120 1.56 6.25 -8.57
C PHE A 120 2.10 5.00 -9.27
N CYS A 121 1.54 3.82 -8.99
CA CYS A 121 2.04 2.53 -9.46
C CYS A 121 1.08 1.78 -10.39
N SER A 122 0.13 2.45 -11.06
CA SER A 122 -0.94 1.79 -11.83
C SER A 122 -0.45 0.90 -12.99
N GLY A 123 0.74 1.15 -13.51
CA GLY A 123 1.33 0.36 -14.61
C GLY A 123 2.23 -0.79 -14.15
N TYR A 124 2.39 -1.01 -12.85
CA TYR A 124 3.28 -2.03 -12.31
C TYR A 124 2.53 -3.33 -12.02
N THR A 125 3.15 -4.47 -12.30
CA THR A 125 2.64 -5.80 -11.92
C THR A 125 3.58 -6.45 -10.92
N LEU A 126 3.08 -6.71 -9.73
CA LEU A 126 3.78 -7.47 -8.70
C LEU A 126 3.86 -8.92 -9.16
N ARG A 127 5.06 -9.49 -9.18
CA ARG A 127 5.28 -10.90 -9.48
C ARG A 127 6.11 -11.54 -8.39
N GLN A 128 5.62 -12.65 -7.86
CA GLN A 128 6.33 -13.51 -6.92
C GLN A 128 6.43 -14.91 -7.48
N THR A 129 7.60 -15.51 -7.36
CA THR A 129 7.88 -16.88 -7.84
C THR A 129 8.48 -17.69 -6.71
N CYS A 130 7.96 -18.87 -6.51
CA CYS A 130 8.47 -19.85 -5.55
C CYS A 130 8.72 -21.16 -6.27
N THR A 131 9.88 -21.76 -6.06
CA THR A 131 10.25 -23.08 -6.60
C THR A 131 10.50 -24.03 -5.46
N LEU A 132 9.79 -25.15 -5.45
CA LEU A 132 9.96 -26.24 -4.50
C LEU A 132 10.44 -27.48 -5.25
N THR A 133 11.41 -28.19 -4.66
CA THR A 133 11.92 -29.46 -5.19
C THR A 133 11.02 -30.61 -4.76
N LYS A 134 10.77 -31.54 -5.67
CA LYS A 134 10.10 -32.81 -5.37
C LYS A 134 11.14 -33.80 -4.84
N GLU A 135 10.91 -34.34 -3.67
CA GLU A 135 11.68 -35.46 -3.10
C GLU A 135 11.03 -36.78 -3.43
#